data_2e80f2cb8d7d7b05094fe2e9c8cc6e9a
#
_entry.id   2e80f2cb8d7d7b05094fe2e9c8cc6e9a
#
_cell.length_a   1.000
_cell.length_b   1.000
_cell.length_c   1.000
_cell.angle_alpha   90.00
_cell.angle_beta   90.00
_cell.angle_gamma   90.00
#
_symmetry.space_group_name_H-M   'P 1'
#
loop_
_entity.id
_entity.type
_entity.pdbx_description
1 polymer ?
#
loop_
_entity_poly.entity_id
_entity_poly.type
_entity_poly.pdbx_seq_one_letter_code
_entity_poly.pdbx_strand_id
1 'polypeptide(L)'
;DVAPSRGLGDVYKRQYQSDGMNIDSDIFKIQSNNVLPSRGKILISEPFLRDATFGRSVVLLIDHTEEGSMGLIINKQLPIFVNDIIKEFKYIENIPLYKGGPIATDTLFYLHTLADIPGAIPISKGLYLNGDFDEIKKYILQGNKVDRYIRFFLGYSGWESEQLSTELKENTWLVSKEENAYLMNGDTKDMWKQALEKLGSKYETWSRFPQVPTFN
;
A
#
# COMPACT_ATOMS: atom_id res chain seq x y z
N ASP A 1 12.14 18.25 4.83
CA ASP A 1 11.37 19.23 4.03
C ASP A 1 10.80 18.49 2.82
N VAL A 2 9.57 18.02 2.96
CA VAL A 2 8.81 17.48 1.83
C VAL A 2 8.25 18.66 1.06
N ALA A 3 8.85 18.99 -0.09
CA ALA A 3 8.29 20.03 -0.97
C ALA A 3 6.87 19.61 -1.37
N PRO A 4 5.88 20.50 -1.24
CA PRO A 4 4.49 20.15 -1.51
C PRO A 4 4.31 19.71 -2.97
N SER A 5 3.53 18.67 -3.18
CA SER A 5 3.14 18.07 -4.48
C SER A 5 2.56 19.06 -5.51
N ARG A 6 2.29 20.30 -5.09
CA ARG A 6 1.69 21.37 -5.89
C ARG A 6 2.46 21.73 -7.17
N GLY A 7 3.78 21.54 -7.20
CA GLY A 7 4.61 21.91 -8.37
C GLY A 7 4.44 20.99 -9.59
N LEU A 8 4.03 19.73 -9.40
CA LEU A 8 3.85 18.78 -10.52
C LEU A 8 2.51 18.97 -11.23
N GLY A 9 1.45 19.22 -10.48
CA GLY A 9 0.15 19.56 -11.05
C GLY A 9 0.26 20.77 -11.98
N ASP A 10 1.09 21.78 -11.64
CA ASP A 10 1.32 22.95 -12.46
C ASP A 10 2.15 22.65 -13.72
N VAL A 11 3.09 21.71 -13.67
CA VAL A 11 3.87 21.26 -14.83
C VAL A 11 2.97 20.52 -15.82
N TYR A 12 2.14 19.60 -15.36
CA TYR A 12 1.17 18.91 -16.20
C TYR A 12 0.16 19.87 -16.82
N LYS A 13 -0.35 20.82 -16.03
CA LYS A 13 -1.28 21.84 -16.51
C LYS A 13 -0.70 22.66 -17.67
N ARG A 14 0.57 23.06 -17.59
CA ARG A 14 1.27 23.79 -18.67
C ARG A 14 1.47 22.93 -19.90
N GLN A 15 1.85 21.67 -19.74
CA GLN A 15 2.10 20.73 -20.85
C GLN A 15 0.82 20.48 -21.65
N TYR A 16 -0.30 20.19 -20.98
CA TYR A 16 -1.57 19.93 -21.66
C TYR A 16 -2.23 21.20 -22.24
N GLN A 17 -1.98 22.37 -21.67
CA GLN A 17 -2.43 23.65 -22.26
C GLN A 17 -1.68 23.97 -23.56
N SER A 18 -0.41 23.57 -23.71
CA SER A 18 0.37 23.74 -24.95
C SER A 18 -0.15 22.85 -26.08
N ASP A 19 -0.75 21.71 -25.76
CA ASP A 19 -1.25 20.73 -26.74
C ASP A 19 -2.69 21.01 -27.21
N GLY A 20 -3.28 22.15 -26.83
CA GLY A 20 -4.60 22.58 -27.28
C GLY A 20 -5.77 21.75 -26.74
N MET A 21 -5.53 20.87 -25.77
CA MET A 21 -6.58 20.14 -25.07
C MET A 21 -7.22 21.03 -23.99
N ASN A 22 -8.51 21.21 -24.12
CA ASN A 22 -9.33 21.90 -23.11
C ASN A 22 -9.55 20.94 -21.92
N ILE A 23 -8.54 20.80 -21.06
CA ILE A 23 -8.62 19.95 -19.87
C ILE A 23 -9.21 20.77 -18.75
N ASP A 24 -10.29 20.27 -18.16
CA ASP A 24 -10.88 20.84 -16.97
C ASP A 24 -9.80 20.98 -15.90
N SER A 25 -9.53 22.21 -15.47
CA SER A 25 -8.48 22.53 -14.49
C SER A 25 -8.67 21.83 -13.15
N ASP A 26 -9.88 21.31 -12.90
CA ASP A 26 -10.20 20.57 -11.68
C ASP A 26 -9.61 19.16 -11.64
N ILE A 27 -9.20 18.58 -12.79
CA ILE A 27 -8.48 17.30 -12.87
C ILE A 27 -7.16 17.35 -12.09
N PHE A 28 -6.50 18.51 -12.06
CA PHE A 28 -5.24 18.69 -11.33
C PHE A 28 -5.40 19.07 -9.86
N LYS A 29 -6.63 19.33 -9.43
CA LYS A 29 -6.91 19.56 -8.01
C LYS A 29 -7.06 18.23 -7.30
N ILE A 30 -6.01 17.82 -6.63
CA ILE A 30 -6.03 16.64 -5.76
C ILE A 30 -7.01 16.95 -4.62
N GLN A 31 -7.99 16.10 -4.43
CA GLN A 31 -8.98 16.23 -3.37
C GLN A 31 -9.17 14.85 -2.72
N SER A 32 -9.10 14.80 -1.40
CA SER A 32 -9.47 13.64 -0.62
C SER A 32 -10.91 13.21 -0.92
N ASN A 33 -11.17 11.94 -0.81
CA ASN A 33 -12.52 11.38 -0.95
C ASN A 33 -13.34 11.44 0.34
N ASN A 34 -12.85 12.15 1.37
CA ASN A 34 -13.51 12.35 2.68
C ASN A 34 -13.92 11.05 3.40
N VAL A 35 -13.32 9.93 3.07
CA VAL A 35 -13.50 8.68 3.78
C VAL A 35 -12.56 8.65 4.98
N LEU A 36 -13.10 8.39 6.18
CA LEU A 36 -12.28 8.33 7.40
C LEU A 36 -11.41 7.07 7.42
N PRO A 37 -10.13 7.19 7.85
CA PRO A 37 -9.27 6.04 8.05
C PRO A 37 -9.76 5.16 9.19
N SER A 38 -9.50 3.88 9.11
CA SER A 38 -9.69 2.93 10.22
C SER A 38 -8.89 1.66 9.93
N ARG A 39 -8.64 0.84 10.94
CA ARG A 39 -8.04 -0.49 10.76
C ARG A 39 -8.77 -1.29 9.68
N GLY A 40 -8.02 -1.94 8.80
CA GLY A 40 -8.54 -2.73 7.68
C GLY A 40 -8.89 -1.95 6.43
N LYS A 41 -8.79 -0.63 6.43
CA LYS A 41 -8.85 0.20 5.22
C LYS A 41 -7.47 0.40 4.61
N ILE A 42 -7.46 0.80 3.33
CA ILE A 42 -6.22 1.16 2.63
C ILE A 42 -6.10 2.66 2.46
N LEU A 43 -4.86 3.12 2.46
CA LEU A 43 -4.45 4.44 2.01
C LEU A 43 -3.85 4.28 0.61
N ILE A 44 -4.28 5.12 -0.32
CA ILE A 44 -3.78 5.16 -1.70
C ILE A 44 -3.07 6.49 -1.86
N SER A 45 -1.77 6.47 -2.18
CA SER A 45 -1.01 7.72 -2.35
C SER A 45 -1.52 8.50 -3.55
N GLU A 46 -1.52 9.83 -3.43
CA GLU A 46 -1.83 10.71 -4.54
C GLU A 46 -0.83 10.53 -5.71
N PRO A 47 -1.23 10.79 -6.97
CA PRO A 47 -0.42 10.44 -8.14
C PRO A 47 0.91 11.20 -8.26
N PHE A 48 1.03 12.36 -7.65
CA PHE A 48 2.20 13.24 -7.75
C PHE A 48 3.10 13.21 -6.52
N LEU A 49 2.83 12.32 -5.58
CA LEU A 49 3.65 12.17 -4.38
C LEU A 49 5.08 11.78 -4.75
N ARG A 50 6.02 12.70 -4.55
CA ARG A 50 7.45 12.52 -4.80
C ARG A 50 8.13 11.96 -3.56
N ASP A 51 7.78 10.75 -3.20
CA ASP A 51 8.41 10.04 -2.11
C ASP A 51 8.88 8.67 -2.60
N ALA A 52 10.14 8.33 -2.33
CA ALA A 52 10.74 7.07 -2.78
C ALA A 52 10.07 5.83 -2.17
N THR A 53 9.50 5.98 -0.98
CA THR A 53 8.82 4.89 -0.27
C THR A 53 7.33 4.86 -0.61
N PHE A 54 6.67 6.02 -0.57
CA PHE A 54 5.21 6.10 -0.64
C PHE A 54 4.65 6.50 -2.01
N GLY A 55 5.48 6.97 -2.95
CA GLY A 55 5.01 7.24 -4.31
C GLY A 55 4.37 6.02 -4.94
N ARG A 56 3.12 6.13 -5.41
CA ARG A 56 2.31 5.03 -5.96
C ARG A 56 2.18 3.83 -5.03
N SER A 57 2.02 4.07 -3.74
CA SER A 57 1.82 3.02 -2.76
C SER A 57 0.35 2.81 -2.41
N VAL A 58 0.05 1.58 -2.03
CA VAL A 58 -1.18 1.16 -1.35
C VAL A 58 -0.77 0.66 0.02
N VAL A 59 -1.28 1.30 1.08
CA VAL A 59 -0.93 0.97 2.47
C VAL A 59 -2.16 0.43 3.19
N LEU A 60 -2.11 -0.79 3.69
CA LEU A 60 -3.14 -1.35 4.55
C LEU A 60 -2.93 -0.86 5.98
N LEU A 61 -3.91 -0.16 6.55
CA LEU A 61 -3.90 0.21 7.96
C LEU A 61 -4.14 -1.03 8.82
N ILE A 62 -3.14 -1.42 9.59
CA ILE A 62 -3.18 -2.55 10.53
C ILE A 62 -3.51 -2.10 11.94
N ASP A 63 -3.29 -0.82 12.25
CA ASP A 63 -3.77 -0.16 13.46
C ASP A 63 -4.07 1.32 13.20
N HIS A 64 -5.06 1.87 13.92
CA HIS A 64 -5.43 3.28 13.84
C HIS A 64 -6.13 3.69 15.13
N THR A 65 -5.49 4.56 15.88
CA THR A 65 -5.96 5.10 17.18
C THR A 65 -5.70 6.61 17.24
N GLU A 66 -6.12 7.24 18.33
CA GLU A 66 -5.79 8.66 18.59
C GLU A 66 -4.29 8.87 18.84
N GLU A 67 -3.57 7.85 19.27
CA GLU A 67 -2.12 7.90 19.53
C GLU A 67 -1.29 7.79 18.26
N GLY A 68 -1.87 7.30 17.16
CA GLY A 68 -1.19 7.15 15.88
C GLY A 68 -1.76 6.03 15.03
N SER A 69 -1.06 5.77 13.92
CA SER A 69 -1.45 4.76 12.95
C SER A 69 -0.28 3.90 12.51
N MET A 70 -0.56 2.65 12.19
CA MET A 70 0.41 1.70 11.66
C MET A 70 -0.15 1.03 10.40
N GLY A 71 0.67 0.88 9.38
CA GLY A 71 0.27 0.28 8.11
C GLY A 71 1.36 -0.53 7.45
N LEU A 72 0.97 -1.36 6.48
CA LEU A 72 1.87 -2.11 5.62
C LEU A 72 1.68 -1.69 4.16
N ILE A 73 2.76 -1.28 3.49
CA ILE A 73 2.74 -1.09 2.04
C ILE A 73 2.56 -2.48 1.41
N ILE A 74 1.47 -2.67 0.67
CA ILE A 74 1.12 -4.00 0.16
C ILE A 74 1.48 -4.21 -1.31
N ASN A 75 1.96 -3.20 -2.02
CA ASN A 75 2.23 -3.28 -3.45
C ASN A 75 3.69 -3.06 -3.87
N LYS A 76 4.64 -3.12 -2.93
CA LYS A 76 6.06 -2.95 -3.21
C LYS A 76 6.81 -4.26 -2.92
N GLN A 77 7.00 -5.11 -3.93
CA GLN A 77 7.79 -6.33 -3.79
C GLN A 77 9.30 -5.99 -3.70
N LEU A 78 10.00 -6.68 -2.83
CA LEU A 78 11.46 -6.61 -2.70
C LEU A 78 12.13 -7.55 -3.72
N PRO A 79 13.39 -7.28 -4.12
CA PRO A 79 14.15 -8.16 -5.02
C PRO A 79 14.73 -9.40 -4.33
N ILE A 80 14.26 -9.73 -3.14
CA ILE A 80 14.62 -10.91 -2.34
C ILE A 80 13.35 -11.66 -1.94
N PHE A 81 13.50 -12.90 -1.53
CA PHE A 81 12.42 -13.81 -1.13
C PHE A 81 12.48 -14.11 0.36
N VAL A 82 11.38 -14.57 0.95
CA VAL A 82 11.36 -15.08 2.33
C VAL A 82 12.37 -16.20 2.53
N ASN A 83 12.61 -17.01 1.49
CA ASN A 83 13.58 -18.09 1.45
C ASN A 83 15.04 -17.64 1.68
N ASP A 84 15.35 -16.37 1.38
CA ASP A 84 16.68 -15.79 1.60
C ASP A 84 16.94 -15.45 3.08
N ILE A 85 15.87 -15.29 3.86
CA ILE A 85 15.96 -14.90 5.28
C ILE A 85 15.53 -16.01 6.24
N ILE A 86 14.66 -16.94 5.83
CA ILE A 86 14.19 -18.08 6.63
C ILE A 86 14.85 -19.36 6.11
N LYS A 87 15.82 -19.87 6.84
CA LYS A 87 16.64 -21.01 6.42
C LYS A 87 15.82 -22.29 6.15
N GLU A 88 14.75 -22.48 6.92
CA GLU A 88 13.85 -23.63 6.78
C GLU A 88 13.14 -23.65 5.42
N PHE A 89 12.99 -22.50 4.77
CA PHE A 89 12.33 -22.38 3.47
C PHE A 89 13.26 -22.50 2.26
N LYS A 90 14.54 -22.81 2.48
CA LYS A 90 15.57 -22.86 1.43
C LYS A 90 15.22 -23.76 0.23
N TYR A 91 14.48 -24.82 0.47
CA TYR A 91 14.22 -25.87 -0.54
C TYR A 91 12.77 -25.93 -1.02
N ILE A 92 11.96 -24.95 -0.70
CA ILE A 92 10.59 -24.81 -1.20
C ILE A 92 10.51 -23.75 -2.29
N GLU A 93 9.35 -23.62 -2.93
CA GLU A 93 9.08 -22.55 -3.90
C GLU A 93 9.32 -21.16 -3.28
N ASN A 94 9.88 -20.26 -4.09
CA ASN A 94 10.18 -18.90 -3.64
C ASN A 94 8.92 -18.15 -3.21
N ILE A 95 8.95 -17.66 -1.98
CA ILE A 95 7.86 -16.89 -1.39
C ILE A 95 8.20 -15.39 -1.53
N PRO A 96 7.37 -14.60 -2.22
CA PRO A 96 7.58 -13.16 -2.37
C PRO A 96 7.64 -12.44 -1.02
N LEU A 97 8.56 -11.48 -0.91
CA LEU A 97 8.71 -10.59 0.24
C LEU A 97 8.43 -9.15 -0.18
N TYR A 98 7.69 -8.42 0.63
CA TYR A 98 7.26 -7.07 0.32
C TYR A 98 7.87 -6.06 1.31
N LYS A 99 8.07 -4.81 0.87
CA LYS A 99 8.44 -3.70 1.72
C LYS A 99 7.19 -3.19 2.44
N GLY A 100 7.08 -3.45 3.75
CA GLY A 100 5.93 -2.96 4.55
C GLY A 100 6.04 -1.47 4.90
N GLY A 101 7.25 -0.93 4.95
CA GLY A 101 7.50 0.47 5.22
C GLY A 101 8.94 0.78 5.63
N PRO A 102 9.24 2.03 6.00
CA PRO A 102 10.59 2.48 6.30
C PRO A 102 11.02 2.23 7.76
N ILE A 103 10.10 1.82 8.65
CA ILE A 103 10.37 1.64 10.08
C ILE A 103 10.62 0.15 10.35
N ALA A 104 11.58 -0.17 11.24
CA ALA A 104 11.94 -1.54 11.63
C ALA A 104 12.13 -2.48 10.43
N THR A 105 12.97 -2.08 9.48
CA THR A 105 13.17 -2.75 8.19
C THR A 105 13.80 -4.15 8.27
N ASP A 106 14.21 -4.56 9.45
CA ASP A 106 14.71 -5.90 9.82
C ASP A 106 13.64 -6.78 10.50
N THR A 107 12.44 -6.25 10.73
CA THR A 107 11.34 -6.96 11.38
C THR A 107 10.38 -7.53 10.35
N LEU A 108 10.10 -8.84 10.47
CA LEU A 108 9.18 -9.56 9.59
C LEU A 108 7.75 -9.46 10.13
N PHE A 109 6.85 -8.99 9.27
CA PHE A 109 5.40 -9.02 9.48
C PHE A 109 4.77 -9.96 8.45
N TYR A 110 3.62 -10.53 8.79
CA TYR A 110 2.87 -11.35 7.86
C TYR A 110 1.37 -11.20 8.04
N LEU A 111 0.68 -11.02 6.91
CA LEU A 111 -0.78 -11.08 6.80
C LEU A 111 -1.18 -12.49 6.38
N HIS A 112 -2.28 -12.99 6.92
CA HIS A 112 -2.80 -14.30 6.52
C HIS A 112 -4.31 -14.41 6.70
N THR A 113 -4.90 -15.40 6.04
CA THR A 113 -6.33 -15.74 6.12
C THR A 113 -6.59 -17.00 6.95
N LEU A 114 -5.59 -17.50 7.66
CA LEU A 114 -5.67 -18.70 8.49
C LEU A 114 -6.29 -18.34 9.85
N ALA A 115 -7.47 -18.88 10.13
CA ALA A 115 -8.27 -18.48 11.32
C ALA A 115 -7.69 -18.96 12.66
N ASP A 116 -6.95 -20.08 12.64
CA ASP A 116 -6.60 -20.82 13.87
C ASP A 116 -5.14 -20.60 14.31
N ILE A 117 -4.50 -19.52 13.86
CA ILE A 117 -3.12 -19.20 14.27
C ILE A 117 -3.17 -18.53 15.66
N PRO A 118 -2.56 -19.14 16.70
CA PRO A 118 -2.54 -18.56 18.03
C PRO A 118 -1.88 -17.17 18.04
N GLY A 119 -2.46 -16.23 18.79
CA GLY A 119 -1.92 -14.88 18.94
C GLY A 119 -2.04 -13.99 17.71
N ALA A 120 -2.70 -14.45 16.65
CA ALA A 120 -2.96 -13.63 15.47
C ALA A 120 -3.90 -12.45 15.78
N ILE A 121 -3.56 -11.27 15.27
CA ILE A 121 -4.31 -10.04 15.50
C ILE A 121 -5.32 -9.85 14.36
N PRO A 122 -6.63 -9.79 14.64
CA PRO A 122 -7.62 -9.58 13.58
C PRO A 122 -7.53 -8.15 13.02
N ILE A 123 -7.39 -8.04 11.70
CA ILE A 123 -7.38 -6.77 10.97
C ILE A 123 -8.76 -6.48 10.39
N SER A 124 -9.36 -7.48 9.76
CA SER A 124 -10.74 -7.47 9.26
C SER A 124 -11.30 -8.88 9.30
N LYS A 125 -12.57 -9.07 8.88
CA LYS A 125 -13.17 -10.40 8.83
C LYS A 125 -12.36 -11.34 7.94
N GLY A 126 -11.73 -12.38 8.55
CA GLY A 126 -10.93 -13.38 7.83
C GLY A 126 -9.57 -12.88 7.34
N LEU A 127 -9.05 -11.79 7.91
CA LEU A 127 -7.70 -11.30 7.67
C LEU A 127 -7.02 -11.02 9.00
N TYR A 128 -5.83 -11.56 9.20
CA TYR A 128 -5.09 -11.54 10.44
C TYR A 128 -3.65 -11.09 10.20
N LEU A 129 -3.06 -10.50 11.23
CA LEU A 129 -1.66 -10.10 11.28
C LEU A 129 -0.90 -10.93 12.30
N ASN A 130 0.27 -11.43 11.90
CA ASN A 130 1.20 -12.14 12.78
C ASN A 130 0.56 -13.34 13.50
N GLY A 131 0.98 -13.62 14.72
CA GLY A 131 0.60 -14.78 15.51
C GLY A 131 1.77 -15.73 15.68
N ASP A 132 1.49 -16.99 15.99
CA ASP A 132 2.52 -18.03 16.17
C ASP A 132 3.20 -18.35 14.84
N PHE A 133 4.48 -17.95 14.73
CA PHE A 133 5.27 -18.14 13.50
C PHE A 133 5.63 -19.61 13.27
N ASP A 134 5.74 -20.43 14.30
CA ASP A 134 6.02 -21.85 14.12
C ASP A 134 4.82 -22.57 13.48
N GLU A 135 3.59 -22.17 13.78
CA GLU A 135 2.41 -22.68 13.09
C GLU A 135 2.37 -22.22 11.61
N ILE A 136 2.75 -20.99 11.31
CA ILE A 136 2.92 -20.51 9.92
C ILE A 136 3.98 -21.32 9.18
N LYS A 137 5.16 -21.55 9.80
CA LYS A 137 6.22 -22.37 9.21
C LYS A 137 5.73 -23.80 8.93
N LYS A 138 5.06 -24.40 9.90
CA LYS A 138 4.50 -25.75 9.77
C LYS A 138 3.50 -25.84 8.62
N TYR A 139 2.57 -24.86 8.50
CA TYR A 139 1.61 -24.79 7.41
C TYR A 139 2.33 -24.79 6.05
N ILE A 140 3.37 -23.95 5.90
CA ILE A 140 4.13 -23.83 4.65
C ILE A 140 4.92 -25.11 4.34
N LEU A 141 5.64 -25.67 5.32
CA LEU A 141 6.48 -26.86 5.16
C LEU A 141 5.66 -28.14 4.90
N GLN A 142 4.39 -28.15 5.24
CA GLN A 142 3.46 -29.22 4.87
C GLN A 142 3.04 -29.18 3.38
N GLY A 143 3.54 -28.20 2.61
CA GLY A 143 3.23 -28.05 1.18
C GLY A 143 1.89 -27.35 0.91
N ASN A 144 1.33 -26.68 1.90
CA ASN A 144 0.10 -25.91 1.71
C ASN A 144 0.37 -24.65 0.87
N LYS A 145 -0.67 -24.21 0.17
CA LYS A 145 -0.61 -23.04 -0.71
C LYS A 145 -0.35 -21.75 0.09
N VAL A 146 0.69 -21.01 -0.32
CA VAL A 146 1.07 -19.73 0.29
C VAL A 146 0.40 -18.56 -0.43
N ASP A 147 0.41 -18.57 -1.78
CA ASP A 147 -0.20 -17.51 -2.57
C ASP A 147 -1.68 -17.30 -2.19
N ARG A 148 -2.05 -16.05 -1.95
CA ARG A 148 -3.37 -15.57 -1.46
C ARG A 148 -3.75 -15.97 -0.04
N TYR A 149 -2.93 -16.79 0.65
CA TYR A 149 -3.18 -17.19 2.05
C TYR A 149 -2.25 -16.50 3.03
N ILE A 150 -1.00 -16.29 2.66
CA ILE A 150 0.01 -15.64 3.50
C ILE A 150 0.83 -14.67 2.66
N ARG A 151 1.08 -13.47 3.18
CA ARG A 151 1.96 -12.45 2.59
C ARG A 151 2.93 -11.94 3.63
N PHE A 152 4.20 -11.82 3.26
CA PHE A 152 5.29 -11.41 4.14
C PHE A 152 5.81 -10.01 3.82
N PHE A 153 6.15 -9.26 4.85
CA PHE A 153 6.58 -7.87 4.75
C PHE A 153 7.77 -7.62 5.65
N LEU A 154 8.76 -6.83 5.19
CA LEU A 154 9.80 -6.25 6.04
C LEU A 154 9.45 -4.81 6.37
N GLY A 155 9.51 -4.50 7.66
CA GLY A 155 9.20 -3.18 8.19
C GLY A 155 7.71 -2.81 8.10
N TYR A 156 7.41 -1.61 8.57
CA TYR A 156 6.08 -1.04 8.55
C TYR A 156 6.10 0.46 8.30
N SER A 157 4.94 1.03 8.04
CA SER A 157 4.69 2.47 7.91
C SER A 157 4.00 2.97 9.18
N GLY A 158 4.48 4.08 9.75
CA GLY A 158 3.95 4.65 10.98
C GLY A 158 3.59 6.11 10.82
N TRP A 159 2.53 6.54 11.48
CA TRP A 159 2.12 7.93 11.63
C TRP A 159 1.95 8.23 13.11
N GLU A 160 2.54 9.31 13.57
CA GLU A 160 2.32 9.84 14.92
C GLU A 160 0.88 10.36 15.08
N SER A 161 0.49 10.71 16.30
CA SER A 161 -0.79 11.35 16.57
C SER A 161 -1.01 12.55 15.66
N GLU A 162 -2.20 12.64 15.06
CA GLU A 162 -2.62 13.69 14.10
C GLU A 162 -1.85 13.77 12.78
N GLN A 163 -0.71 13.07 12.61
CA GLN A 163 0.06 13.12 11.38
C GLN A 163 -0.78 12.63 10.18
N LEU A 164 -1.41 11.45 10.28
CA LEU A 164 -2.25 10.94 9.21
C LEU A 164 -3.43 11.85 8.90
N SER A 165 -4.05 12.45 9.92
CA SER A 165 -5.17 13.38 9.74
C SER A 165 -4.73 14.65 9.00
N THR A 166 -3.52 15.12 9.25
CA THR A 166 -2.91 16.26 8.55
C THR A 166 -2.62 15.92 7.10
N GLU A 167 -1.98 14.78 6.82
CA GLU A 167 -1.68 14.32 5.47
C GLU A 167 -2.97 14.07 4.65
N LEU A 168 -4.04 13.60 5.28
CA LEU A 168 -5.35 13.47 4.63
C LEU A 168 -5.96 14.85 4.27
N LYS A 169 -5.85 15.85 5.15
CA LYS A 169 -6.29 17.23 4.85
C LYS A 169 -5.47 17.88 3.74
N GLU A 170 -4.20 17.51 3.62
CA GLU A 170 -3.30 17.92 2.55
C GLU A 170 -3.51 17.14 1.25
N ASN A 171 -4.45 16.20 1.23
CA ASN A 171 -4.79 15.34 0.11
C ASN A 171 -3.64 14.41 -0.35
N THR A 172 -2.73 14.06 0.55
CA THR A 172 -1.64 13.10 0.28
C THR A 172 -2.17 11.68 0.08
N TRP A 173 -3.28 11.35 0.75
CA TRP A 173 -3.89 10.04 0.75
C TRP A 173 -5.37 10.08 0.38
N LEU A 174 -5.78 9.04 -0.35
CA LEU A 174 -7.18 8.64 -0.51
C LEU A 174 -7.42 7.40 0.36
N VAL A 175 -8.63 7.26 0.90
CA VAL A 175 -8.97 6.12 1.76
C VAL A 175 -10.00 5.24 1.07
N SER A 176 -9.77 3.93 1.06
CA SER A 176 -10.72 2.95 0.52
C SER A 176 -10.82 1.72 1.44
N LYS A 177 -11.87 0.93 1.24
CA LYS A 177 -12.01 -0.39 1.84
C LYS A 177 -12.01 -1.42 0.74
N GLU A 178 -11.15 -2.42 0.87
CA GLU A 178 -10.99 -3.48 -0.12
C GLU A 178 -11.29 -4.85 0.48
N GLU A 179 -11.63 -5.80 -0.40
CA GLU A 179 -11.83 -7.20 0.00
C GLU A 179 -10.50 -7.91 0.22
N ASN A 180 -10.50 -8.96 1.06
CA ASN A 180 -9.30 -9.75 1.35
C ASN A 180 -8.66 -10.32 0.07
N ALA A 181 -9.46 -10.69 -0.94
CA ALA A 181 -8.94 -11.18 -2.21
C ALA A 181 -8.03 -10.18 -2.92
N TYR A 182 -8.35 -8.87 -2.83
CA TYR A 182 -7.50 -7.80 -3.33
C TYR A 182 -6.26 -7.61 -2.44
N LEU A 183 -6.43 -7.55 -1.12
CA LEU A 183 -5.35 -7.32 -0.16
C LEU A 183 -4.31 -8.45 -0.18
N MET A 184 -4.75 -9.67 -0.44
CA MET A 184 -3.91 -10.88 -0.48
C MET A 184 -3.41 -11.25 -1.89
N ASN A 185 -3.70 -10.43 -2.91
CA ASN A 185 -3.23 -10.67 -4.28
C ASN A 185 -1.71 -10.45 -4.38
N GLY A 186 -0.98 -11.45 -4.85
CA GLY A 186 0.47 -11.37 -5.08
C GLY A 186 0.86 -10.56 -6.33
N ASP A 187 -0.03 -10.40 -7.30
CA ASP A 187 0.19 -9.53 -8.46
C ASP A 187 -0.08 -8.08 -8.06
N THR A 188 1.01 -7.38 -7.78
CA THR A 188 0.99 -6.02 -7.24
C THR A 188 1.27 -4.94 -8.28
N LYS A 189 1.59 -5.32 -9.52
CA LYS A 189 2.07 -4.41 -10.56
C LYS A 189 1.12 -3.23 -10.82
N ASP A 190 -0.19 -3.52 -10.91
CA ASP A 190 -1.21 -2.52 -11.20
C ASP A 190 -2.10 -2.20 -9.98
N MET A 191 -1.73 -2.68 -8.78
CA MET A 191 -2.58 -2.57 -7.59
C MET A 191 -2.94 -1.11 -7.24
N TRP A 192 -1.97 -0.19 -7.29
CA TRP A 192 -2.21 1.24 -7.07
C TRP A 192 -3.17 1.84 -8.11
N LYS A 193 -2.96 1.50 -9.38
CA LYS A 193 -3.82 1.95 -10.49
C LYS A 193 -5.25 1.43 -10.33
N GLN A 194 -5.40 0.13 -10.07
CA GLN A 194 -6.70 -0.49 -9.83
C GLN A 194 -7.43 0.13 -8.63
N ALA A 195 -6.71 0.46 -7.56
CA ALA A 195 -7.30 1.12 -6.39
C ALA A 195 -7.86 2.50 -6.74
N LEU A 196 -7.16 3.29 -7.55
CA LEU A 196 -7.65 4.59 -8.04
C LEU A 196 -8.85 4.45 -8.96
N GLU A 197 -8.81 3.52 -9.92
CA GLU A 197 -9.88 3.30 -10.89
C GLU A 197 -11.21 2.95 -10.20
N LYS A 198 -11.17 2.18 -9.12
CA LYS A 198 -12.36 1.85 -8.31
C LYS A 198 -12.99 3.05 -7.61
N LEU A 199 -12.25 4.13 -7.39
CA LEU A 199 -12.77 5.34 -6.75
C LEU A 199 -13.58 6.25 -7.69
N GLY A 200 -13.58 5.95 -8.99
CA GLY A 200 -14.38 6.66 -9.99
C GLY A 200 -13.55 7.38 -11.07
N SER A 201 -14.25 7.95 -12.06
CA SER A 201 -13.65 8.46 -13.30
C SER A 201 -12.58 9.54 -13.12
N LYS A 202 -12.72 10.41 -12.11
CA LYS A 202 -11.72 11.41 -11.77
C LYS A 202 -10.38 10.76 -11.40
N TYR A 203 -10.44 9.75 -10.54
CA TYR A 203 -9.26 9.03 -10.04
C TYR A 203 -8.70 8.07 -11.10
N GLU A 204 -9.54 7.53 -11.98
CA GLU A 204 -9.12 6.78 -13.16
C GLU A 204 -8.21 7.63 -14.06
N THR A 205 -8.53 8.90 -14.29
CA THR A 205 -7.67 9.81 -15.03
C THR A 205 -6.31 9.97 -14.35
N TRP A 206 -6.28 10.09 -13.03
CA TRP A 206 -5.04 10.18 -12.26
C TRP A 206 -4.17 8.92 -12.35
N SER A 207 -4.78 7.76 -12.48
CA SER A 207 -4.06 6.50 -12.61
C SER A 207 -3.18 6.42 -13.86
N ARG A 208 -3.49 7.24 -14.87
CA ARG A 208 -2.81 7.28 -16.18
C ARG A 208 -1.64 8.27 -16.23
N PHE A 209 -1.51 9.17 -15.25
CA PHE A 209 -0.39 10.12 -15.26
C PHE A 209 0.95 9.41 -15.08
N PRO A 210 1.99 9.76 -15.88
CA PRO A 210 3.33 9.20 -15.67
C PRO A 210 3.90 9.64 -14.32
N GLN A 211 4.74 8.80 -13.72
CA GLN A 211 5.37 9.08 -12.42
C GLN A 211 6.36 10.25 -12.51
N VAL A 212 7.02 10.38 -13.67
CA VAL A 212 7.95 11.47 -13.97
C VAL A 212 7.50 12.10 -15.28
N PRO A 213 7.26 13.41 -15.34
CA PRO A 213 7.00 14.10 -16.60
C PRO A 213 8.20 13.93 -17.51
N THR A 214 8.01 13.30 -18.67
CA THR A 214 9.01 13.31 -19.75
C THR A 214 8.82 14.60 -20.54
N PHE A 215 9.79 15.49 -20.45
CA PHE A 215 9.89 16.63 -21.37
C PHE A 215 10.45 16.09 -22.70
N ASN A 216 9.63 16.02 -23.72
CA ASN A 216 10.05 15.85 -25.10
C ASN A 216 10.36 17.20 -25.72
#